data_8f98a16ad6c038abcdda747ef77a3cd5
#
_entry.id   8f98a16ad6c038abcdda747ef77a3cd5
#
_cell.length_a   1.000
_cell.length_b   1.000
_cell.length_c   1.000
_cell.angle_alpha   90.00
_cell.angle_beta   90.00
_cell.angle_gamma   90.00
#
_symmetry.space_group_name_H-M   'P 1'
#
loop_
_entity.id
_entity.type
_entity.pdbx_description
1 polymer ?
#
loop_
_entity_poly.entity_id
_entity_poly.type
_entity_poly.pdbx_seq_one_letter_code
_entity_poly.pdbx_strand_id
1 'polypeptide(L)'
;MIADGEYVPDLKNISDGQLFALIAAKDDLAHAAYRVLYDRYAQLIWSLCCDAGSKLVRWNKEQFVEELFSQTMIKIYVHPTYDPIRGKVSTWISGIARNTAFDLLKEWNDHTQTTVEPIPEFSSEEDESTTSSPLHL
;
A
#
# COMPACT_ATOMS: atom_id res chain seq x y z
N MET A 1 -1.93 -9.28 -35.34
CA MET A 1 -1.79 -9.02 -34.93
C MET A 1 -1.73 -9.06 -34.23
N ILE A 2 -1.60 -9.15 -33.96
CA ILE A 2 -1.53 -9.00 -33.38
C ILE A 2 -1.29 -8.72 -33.49
N ALA A 3 -1.43 -8.79 -34.01
CA ALA A 3 -1.27 -8.50 -34.11
C ALA A 3 -1.18 -8.02 -34.24
N ASP A 4 -1.49 -7.90 -34.49
CA ASP A 4 -1.49 -7.33 -34.51
C ASP A 4 -1.08 -6.91 -34.01
N GLY A 5 -0.75 -7.26 -34.14
CA GLY A 5 -0.06 -7.13 -33.69
C GLY A 5 0.13 -6.73 -32.74
N GLU A 6 0.03 -7.21 -32.50
CA GLU A 6 0.12 -6.74 -31.42
C GLU A 6 1.17 -7.18 -30.62
N TYR A 7 2.25 -6.46 -30.35
CA TYR A 7 3.30 -6.80 -29.45
C TYR A 7 2.85 -6.57 -28.02
N VAL A 8 2.99 -7.56 -27.19
CA VAL A 8 2.67 -7.43 -25.77
C VAL A 8 3.96 -7.65 -25.00
N PRO A 9 4.46 -6.63 -24.33
CA PRO A 9 5.70 -6.78 -23.58
C PRO A 9 5.53 -7.79 -22.45
N ASP A 10 6.64 -8.46 -22.12
CA ASP A 10 6.66 -9.38 -21.01
C ASP A 10 6.87 -8.58 -19.73
N LEU A 11 5.78 -8.06 -19.20
CA LEU A 11 5.85 -7.20 -18.02
C LEU A 11 6.23 -7.96 -16.75
N LYS A 12 6.14 -9.28 -16.79
CA LYS A 12 6.46 -10.06 -15.59
C LYS A 12 7.94 -10.02 -15.25
N ASN A 13 8.76 -9.72 -16.21
CA ASN A 13 10.21 -9.77 -16.01
C ASN A 13 10.86 -8.39 -15.97
N ILE A 14 10.11 -7.32 -16.06
CA ILE A 14 10.74 -6.01 -16.00
C ILE A 14 10.90 -5.57 -14.55
N SER A 15 11.73 -4.58 -14.35
CA SER A 15 12.05 -4.11 -13.01
C SER A 15 10.86 -3.35 -12.40
N ASP A 16 10.89 -3.24 -11.08
CA ASP A 16 9.86 -2.44 -10.40
C ASP A 16 9.87 -1.00 -10.89
N GLY A 17 11.06 -0.44 -11.07
CA GLY A 17 11.13 0.93 -11.57
C GLY A 17 10.45 1.10 -12.91
N GLN A 18 10.62 0.13 -13.79
CA GLN A 18 9.98 0.16 -15.10
C GLN A 18 8.47 0.00 -14.97
N LEU A 19 8.01 -0.86 -14.07
CA LEU A 19 6.58 -1.00 -13.83
C LEU A 19 5.98 0.32 -13.36
N PHE A 20 6.63 0.97 -12.43
CA PHE A 20 6.12 2.24 -11.93
C PHE A 20 6.13 3.32 -13.01
N ALA A 21 7.12 3.30 -13.87
CA ALA A 21 7.13 4.25 -14.99
C ALA A 21 5.93 4.03 -15.91
N LEU A 22 5.61 2.78 -16.18
CA LEU A 22 4.46 2.48 -17.02
C LEU A 22 3.15 2.87 -16.36
N ILE A 23 3.04 2.64 -15.06
CA ILE A 23 1.85 3.04 -14.33
C ILE A 23 1.71 4.56 -14.33
N ALA A 24 2.81 5.25 -14.14
CA ALA A 24 2.79 6.71 -14.09
C ALA A 24 2.40 7.33 -15.43
N ALA A 25 2.74 6.66 -16.52
CA ALA A 25 2.42 7.17 -17.85
C ALA A 25 0.92 7.15 -18.13
N LYS A 26 0.16 6.30 -17.44
CA LYS A 26 -1.30 6.22 -17.57
C LYS A 26 -1.75 6.01 -19.00
N ASP A 27 -0.97 5.25 -19.74
CA ASP A 27 -1.38 4.91 -21.11
C ASP A 27 -1.87 3.46 -21.15
N ASP A 28 -1.85 2.85 -22.33
CA ASP A 28 -2.45 1.55 -22.54
C ASP A 28 -1.86 0.46 -21.67
N LEU A 29 -0.61 0.60 -21.28
CA LEU A 29 0.06 -0.44 -20.49
C LEU A 29 -0.06 -0.24 -18.98
N ALA A 30 -0.64 0.88 -18.55
CA ALA A 30 -0.67 1.19 -17.14
C ALA A 30 -1.41 0.12 -16.32
N HIS A 31 -2.55 -0.32 -16.81
CA HIS A 31 -3.32 -1.34 -16.09
C HIS A 31 -2.59 -2.67 -16.03
N ALA A 32 -1.97 -3.06 -17.15
CA ALA A 32 -1.24 -4.32 -17.16
C ALA A 32 -0.04 -4.26 -16.22
N ALA A 33 0.66 -3.13 -16.21
CA ALA A 33 1.79 -2.96 -15.32
C ALA A 33 1.34 -2.98 -13.85
N TYR A 34 0.23 -2.33 -13.57
CA TYR A 34 -0.31 -2.32 -12.22
C TYR A 34 -0.70 -3.73 -11.78
N ARG A 35 -1.26 -4.51 -12.68
CA ARG A 35 -1.61 -5.89 -12.37
C ARG A 35 -0.40 -6.71 -11.99
N VAL A 36 0.70 -6.52 -12.72
CA VAL A 36 1.93 -7.21 -12.40
C VAL A 36 2.46 -6.76 -11.04
N LEU A 37 2.39 -5.47 -10.78
CA LEU A 37 2.81 -4.94 -9.49
C LEU A 37 1.96 -5.54 -8.36
N TYR A 38 0.66 -5.60 -8.57
CA TYR A 38 -0.24 -6.22 -7.61
C TYR A 38 0.18 -7.67 -7.33
N ASP A 39 0.43 -8.42 -8.40
CA ASP A 39 0.79 -9.83 -8.22
C ASP A 39 2.09 -9.97 -7.43
N ARG A 40 3.01 -9.04 -7.61
CA ARG A 40 4.28 -9.11 -6.89
C ARG A 40 4.16 -8.75 -5.42
N TYR A 41 3.30 -7.82 -5.09
CA TYR A 41 3.33 -7.19 -3.77
C TYR A 41 2.05 -7.30 -2.97
N ALA A 42 1.00 -7.91 -3.52
CA ALA A 42 -0.27 -7.97 -2.81
C ALA A 42 -0.14 -8.65 -1.44
N GLN A 43 0.63 -9.73 -1.39
CA GLN A 43 0.78 -10.44 -0.12
C GLN A 43 1.51 -9.61 0.92
N LEU A 44 2.54 -8.90 0.49
CA LEU A 44 3.25 -8.01 1.39
C LEU A 44 2.31 -6.93 1.92
N ILE A 45 1.56 -6.31 1.01
CA ILE A 45 0.67 -5.24 1.40
C ILE A 45 -0.41 -5.75 2.34
N TRP A 46 -0.98 -6.91 2.04
CA TRP A 46 -1.99 -7.50 2.90
C TRP A 46 -1.43 -7.78 4.29
N SER A 47 -0.22 -8.31 4.34
CA SER A 47 0.43 -8.59 5.61
C SER A 47 0.64 -7.32 6.43
N LEU A 48 1.06 -6.25 5.78
CA LEU A 48 1.24 -4.97 6.45
C LEU A 48 -0.10 -4.45 6.98
N CYS A 49 -1.15 -4.62 6.19
CA CYS A 49 -2.47 -4.16 6.62
C CYS A 49 -3.00 -4.97 7.80
N CYS A 50 -2.78 -6.27 7.79
CA CYS A 50 -3.18 -7.11 8.92
C CYS A 50 -2.44 -6.71 10.19
N ASP A 51 -1.16 -6.45 10.05
CA ASP A 51 -0.37 -6.03 11.19
C ASP A 51 -0.88 -4.71 11.76
N ALA A 52 -1.18 -3.77 10.87
CA ALA A 52 -1.71 -2.48 11.30
C ALA A 52 -3.06 -2.64 12.00
N GLY A 53 -3.93 -3.47 11.43
CA GLY A 53 -5.23 -3.70 12.04
C GLY A 53 -5.12 -4.28 13.43
N SER A 54 -4.21 -5.24 13.59
CA SER A 54 -3.99 -5.85 14.90
C SER A 54 -3.53 -4.85 15.93
N LYS A 55 -2.76 -3.87 15.51
CA LYS A 55 -2.16 -2.94 16.46
C LYS A 55 -2.99 -1.69 16.70
N LEU A 56 -3.81 -1.30 15.71
CA LEU A 56 -4.42 0.03 15.75
C LEU A 56 -5.90 0.01 16.10
N VAL A 57 -6.62 -1.09 15.86
CA VAL A 57 -8.06 -1.08 16.12
C VAL A 57 -8.45 -2.25 17.00
N ARG A 58 -9.52 -2.05 17.76
CA ARG A 58 -10.04 -3.08 18.65
C ARG A 58 -11.21 -3.82 18.06
N TRP A 59 -12.03 -3.11 17.29
CA TRP A 59 -13.23 -3.69 16.70
C TRP A 59 -13.17 -3.56 15.21
N ASN A 60 -13.86 -4.48 14.54
CA ASN A 60 -13.97 -4.44 13.08
C ASN A 60 -12.62 -4.47 12.39
N LYS A 61 -11.71 -5.29 12.93
CA LYS A 61 -10.36 -5.37 12.37
C LYS A 61 -10.38 -5.79 10.91
N GLU A 62 -11.23 -6.75 10.58
CA GLU A 62 -11.30 -7.22 9.20
C GLU A 62 -11.69 -6.11 8.25
N GLN A 63 -12.70 -5.35 8.65
CA GLN A 63 -13.14 -4.25 7.81
C GLN A 63 -12.05 -3.20 7.67
N PHE A 64 -11.37 -2.90 8.76
CA PHE A 64 -10.26 -1.94 8.72
C PHE A 64 -9.18 -2.42 7.77
N VAL A 65 -8.80 -3.68 7.87
CA VAL A 65 -7.75 -4.26 7.04
C VAL A 65 -8.13 -4.21 5.57
N GLU A 66 -9.37 -4.58 5.26
CA GLU A 66 -9.81 -4.58 3.88
C GLU A 66 -9.83 -3.17 3.29
N GLU A 67 -10.31 -2.23 4.07
CA GLU A 67 -10.35 -0.86 3.59
C GLU A 67 -8.95 -0.29 3.45
N LEU A 68 -8.08 -0.60 4.41
CA LEU A 68 -6.70 -0.16 4.36
C LEU A 68 -6.00 -0.71 3.12
N PHE A 69 -6.20 -2.00 2.84
CA PHE A 69 -5.61 -2.62 1.67
C PHE A 69 -6.08 -1.91 0.40
N SER A 70 -7.37 -1.70 0.30
CA SER A 70 -7.95 -1.05 -0.87
C SER A 70 -7.39 0.36 -1.06
N GLN A 71 -7.37 1.14 0.01
CA GLN A 71 -6.88 2.51 -0.09
C GLN A 71 -5.39 2.56 -0.40
N THR A 72 -4.62 1.64 0.16
CA THR A 72 -3.20 1.58 -0.13
C THR A 72 -2.96 1.29 -1.62
N MET A 73 -3.70 0.32 -2.15
CA MET A 73 -3.57 0.00 -3.56
C MET A 73 -3.96 1.16 -4.46
N ILE A 74 -5.01 1.87 -4.10
CA ILE A 74 -5.44 3.04 -4.87
C ILE A 74 -4.35 4.11 -4.86
N LYS A 75 -3.76 4.37 -3.70
CA LYS A 75 -2.72 5.38 -3.61
C LYS A 75 -1.50 5.03 -4.46
N ILE A 76 -1.15 3.76 -4.49
CA ILE A 76 -0.04 3.32 -5.31
C ILE A 76 -0.33 3.58 -6.79
N TYR A 77 -1.55 3.33 -7.22
CA TYR A 77 -1.91 3.56 -8.61
C TYR A 77 -1.97 5.05 -8.95
N VAL A 78 -2.56 5.83 -8.06
CA VAL A 78 -2.77 7.25 -8.33
C VAL A 78 -1.48 8.04 -8.22
N HIS A 79 -0.63 7.66 -7.27
CA HIS A 79 0.63 8.37 -7.03
C HIS A 79 1.80 7.40 -7.07
N PRO A 80 2.12 6.86 -8.24
CA PRO A 80 3.19 5.88 -8.36
C PRO A 80 4.56 6.56 -8.40
N THR A 81 4.93 7.15 -7.29
CA THR A 81 6.11 8.00 -7.23
C THR A 81 7.33 7.28 -6.68
N TYR A 82 7.31 5.97 -6.73
CA TYR A 82 8.46 5.20 -6.29
C TYR A 82 9.71 5.58 -7.08
N ASP A 83 10.81 5.76 -6.36
CA ASP A 83 12.09 6.12 -6.96
C ASP A 83 13.11 5.05 -6.59
N PRO A 84 13.58 4.26 -7.56
CA PRO A 84 14.52 3.17 -7.26
C PRO A 84 15.82 3.65 -6.63
N ILE A 85 16.21 4.89 -6.87
CA ILE A 85 17.44 5.41 -6.32
C ILE A 85 17.34 5.57 -4.81
N ARG A 86 16.13 5.84 -4.32
CA ARG A 86 15.94 6.18 -2.92
C ARG A 86 15.73 4.96 -2.02
N GLY A 87 15.52 3.78 -2.58
CA GLY A 87 15.37 2.62 -1.75
C GLY A 87 14.56 1.53 -2.40
N LYS A 88 14.25 0.55 -1.59
CA LYS A 88 13.51 -0.62 -2.08
C LYS A 88 12.03 -0.32 -2.18
N VAL A 89 11.38 -1.02 -3.11
CA VAL A 89 9.94 -0.92 -3.26
C VAL A 89 9.23 -1.29 -1.97
N SER A 90 9.69 -2.35 -1.31
CA SER A 90 9.02 -2.79 -0.08
C SER A 90 9.02 -1.70 0.99
N THR A 91 10.10 -0.95 1.09
CA THR A 91 10.18 0.14 2.04
C THR A 91 9.21 1.26 1.67
N TRP A 92 9.17 1.58 0.39
CA TRP A 92 8.28 2.63 -0.10
C TRP A 92 6.82 2.24 0.13
N ILE A 93 6.47 1.00 -0.20
CA ILE A 93 5.11 0.49 0.01
C ILE A 93 4.75 0.52 1.49
N SER A 94 5.69 0.11 2.35
CA SER A 94 5.43 0.11 3.79
C SER A 94 5.11 1.51 4.30
N GLY A 95 5.82 2.50 3.76
CA GLY A 95 5.55 3.89 4.13
C GLY A 95 4.15 4.32 3.73
N ILE A 96 3.73 3.94 2.52
CA ILE A 96 2.40 4.30 2.05
C ILE A 96 1.34 3.61 2.90
N ALA A 97 1.51 2.32 3.17
CA ALA A 97 0.53 1.58 3.96
C ALA A 97 0.42 2.17 5.36
N ARG A 98 1.55 2.53 5.95
CA ARG A 98 1.56 3.10 7.29
C ARG A 98 0.86 4.44 7.33
N ASN A 99 1.18 5.31 6.39
CA ASN A 99 0.54 6.63 6.35
C ASN A 99 -0.95 6.48 6.09
N THR A 100 -1.33 5.55 5.22
CA THR A 100 -2.73 5.32 4.93
C THR A 100 -3.44 4.77 6.17
N ALA A 101 -2.77 3.91 6.93
CA ALA A 101 -3.36 3.37 8.15
C ALA A 101 -3.67 4.47 9.16
N PHE A 102 -2.75 5.40 9.33
CA PHE A 102 -2.99 6.50 10.26
C PHE A 102 -4.11 7.41 9.78
N ASP A 103 -4.16 7.69 8.47
CA ASP A 103 -5.23 8.49 7.91
C ASP A 103 -6.58 7.81 8.10
N LEU A 104 -6.63 6.51 7.84
CA LEU A 104 -7.87 5.76 8.00
C LEU A 104 -8.30 5.69 9.45
N LEU A 105 -7.35 5.49 10.33
CA LEU A 105 -7.64 5.45 11.76
C LEU A 105 -8.23 6.76 12.24
N LYS A 106 -7.68 7.85 11.77
CA LYS A 106 -8.19 9.16 12.11
C LYS A 106 -9.61 9.33 11.60
N GLU A 107 -9.86 8.91 10.39
CA GLU A 107 -11.19 8.99 9.80
C GLU A 107 -12.19 8.15 10.60
N TRP A 108 -11.80 6.96 10.99
CA TRP A 108 -12.65 6.09 11.79
C TRP A 108 -12.96 6.70 13.14
N ASN A 109 -11.96 7.31 13.77
CA ASN A 109 -12.15 7.96 15.05
C ASN A 109 -13.11 9.14 14.93
N ASP A 110 -12.99 9.92 13.87
CA ASP A 110 -13.86 11.06 13.66
C ASP A 110 -15.31 10.64 13.50
N HIS A 111 -15.53 9.48 12.87
CA HIS A 111 -16.89 9.00 12.62
C HIS A 111 -17.50 8.27 13.80
N THR A 112 -16.69 7.80 14.72
CA THR A 112 -17.19 7.02 15.85
C THR A 112 -16.81 7.60 17.18
N GLN A 113 -16.48 8.86 17.20
CA GLN A 113 -15.89 9.46 18.39
C GLN A 113 -16.79 9.42 19.61
N THR A 114 -18.08 9.33 19.41
CA THR A 114 -18.98 9.31 20.54
C THR A 114 -18.98 7.97 21.26
N THR A 115 -18.51 6.95 20.62
CA THR A 115 -18.52 5.62 21.22
C THR A 115 -17.16 5.02 21.34
N VAL A 116 -16.17 5.68 20.83
CA VAL A 116 -14.87 5.08 20.72
C VAL A 116 -14.10 5.27 21.99
N GLU A 117 -13.35 4.27 22.35
CA GLU A 117 -12.36 4.43 23.37
C GLU A 117 -11.15 5.06 22.77
N PRO A 118 -10.36 5.70 23.60
CA PRO A 118 -9.11 6.24 23.11
C PRO A 118 -8.30 5.16 22.44
N ILE A 119 -7.69 5.52 21.34
CA ILE A 119 -6.83 4.60 20.62
C ILE A 119 -5.60 4.36 21.47
N PRO A 120 -5.20 3.10 21.62
CA PRO A 120 -4.00 2.83 22.37
C PRO A 120 -2.81 3.55 21.76
N GLU A 121 -1.85 3.81 22.58
CA GLU A 121 -0.67 4.53 22.14
C GLU A 121 0.14 3.70 21.21
N PHE A 122 -0.29 3.57 20.03
CA PHE A 122 0.42 2.80 19.05
C PHE A 122 1.76 3.42 18.71
N SER A 123 1.75 4.70 18.60
CA SER A 123 2.94 5.40 18.20
C SER A 123 4.01 5.34 19.24
N SER A 124 3.62 5.04 20.41
CA SER A 124 4.63 5.01 21.38
C SER A 124 5.55 3.90 21.15
N GLU A 125 5.67 3.57 20.72
CA GLU A 125 6.53 2.96 20.66
C GLU A 125 7.11 2.42 19.87
N GLU A 126 7.20 2.26 19.61
CA GLU A 126 7.72 1.93 18.91
C GLU A 126 8.21 2.02 18.09
N ASP A 127 7.98 2.28 17.93
CA ASP A 127 8.47 2.54 17.14
C ASP A 127 9.25 2.62 16.75
N GLU A 128 9.19 2.79 16.74
CA GLU A 128 9.80 3.00 16.35
C GLU A 128 10.49 2.57 15.93
N SER A 129 10.41 2.24 15.89
CA SER A 129 10.93 1.95 15.43
C SER A 129 11.00 1.35 14.77
N THR A 130 10.63 1.03 14.69
CA THR A 130 10.59 0.68 14.09
C THR A 130 10.41 0.52 13.45
N THR A 131 10.28 0.38 13.33
CA THR A 131 10.12 0.45 12.73
C THR A 131 10.05 0.30 12.28
N SER A 132 10.03 0.11 12.21
CA SER A 132 9.95 0.16 11.77
C SER A 132 9.77 -0.09 11.35
N SER A 133 9.58 -0.41 11.28
CA SER A 133 9.31 -0.47 10.89
C SER A 133 8.98 -0.50 10.46
N PRO A 134 8.74 -0.73 10.24
CA PRO A 134 8.25 -0.52 9.78
C PRO A 134 7.69 -0.49 9.75
N LEU A 135 7.37 -0.76 9.92
CA LEU A 135 6.76 -0.37 9.96
C LEU A 135 6.94 0.03 10.44
N HIS A 136 6.88 -0.23 10.24
CA HIS A 136 6.98 0.40 10.53
C HIS A 136 6.79 0.80 10.63
N LEU A 137 6.37 0.35 10.76
CA LEU A 137 6.03 0.89 10.93
C LEU A 137 6.34 1.25 11.06
#